data_c1413698896b6a3315ad282e4dd4cb46
#
_entry.id   c1413698896b6a3315ad282e4dd4cb46
#
_cell.length_a   1.000
_cell.length_b   1.000
_cell.length_c   1.000
_cell.angle_alpha   90.00
_cell.angle_beta   90.00
_cell.angle_gamma   90.00
#
_symmetry.space_group_name_H-M   'P 1'
#
loop_
_entity.id
_entity.type
_entity.pdbx_description
1 polymer ?
#
loop_
_entity_poly.entity_id
_entity_poly.type
_entity_poly.pdbx_seq_one_letter_code
_entity_poly.pdbx_strand_id
1 'polypeptide(L)'
;MKVKAAVFRETHQALSIEDVELAEPGPEEVLVKTVACGVCHSDLHALHGGILAPRPTILGHEPAGIVLAVGGQVRNVGPGDHVIACTSLFCGACAQCVQGRPHLCADRGASRRGADDAPRISRAGETIHQFADLGAFAEAMLLHHRAVVKIDKDIPLDRAALVGCAVMTGVGAALNTAQVVPGSSVVVFGAGGVGISVIQGARIAGARQIIAVDLLDEKLASARKFGATDVINAAAGDTVKTIRKMTGGGADYAFEAVGVSKLLEQAFYCLAPRGTAVLVGAIPHGEVVTLNAAHFFLEKRVMGCMMGSNRFTIDAPRYLEFYRQGRLDLDAMVTRHQPLERIDEAFRAMTAGEVTRTVLTFD
;
A
#
# COMPACT_ATOMS: atom_id res chain seq x y z
N MET A 1 13.40 3.06 25.10
CA MET A 1 14.51 2.85 24.14
C MET A 1 14.70 4.10 23.31
N LYS A 2 15.94 4.56 23.08
CA LYS A 2 16.21 5.76 22.25
C LYS A 2 16.57 5.34 20.83
N VAL A 3 15.97 5.98 19.80
CA VAL A 3 16.14 5.63 18.39
C VAL A 3 16.08 6.89 17.51
N LYS A 4 16.68 6.85 16.33
CA LYS A 4 16.52 7.89 15.31
C LYS A 4 15.22 7.68 14.52
N ALA A 5 14.56 8.78 14.17
CA ALA A 5 13.35 8.80 13.38
C ALA A 5 13.28 10.03 12.47
N ALA A 6 12.62 9.91 11.33
CA ALA A 6 12.26 11.04 10.49
C ALA A 6 10.89 11.58 10.91
N VAL A 7 10.89 12.75 11.54
CA VAL A 7 9.71 13.37 12.16
C VAL A 7 9.11 14.42 11.23
N PHE A 8 7.84 14.29 10.93
CA PHE A 8 7.01 15.27 10.22
C PHE A 8 6.48 16.32 11.21
N ARG A 9 6.96 17.55 11.10
CA ARG A 9 6.58 18.65 11.98
C ARG A 9 5.66 19.66 11.32
N GLU A 10 5.89 19.96 10.04
CA GLU A 10 5.10 20.92 9.27
C GLU A 10 4.92 20.50 7.81
N THR A 11 3.74 20.79 7.25
CA THR A 11 3.44 20.55 5.84
C THR A 11 4.38 21.32 4.91
N HIS A 12 4.75 20.67 3.82
CA HIS A 12 5.67 21.22 2.80
C HIS A 12 7.10 21.48 3.27
N GLN A 13 7.48 20.97 4.44
CA GLN A 13 8.86 21.03 4.94
C GLN A 13 9.50 19.63 4.88
N ALA A 14 10.83 19.61 4.82
CA ALA A 14 11.62 18.39 4.91
C ALA A 14 11.39 17.71 6.27
N LEU A 15 11.48 16.37 6.29
CA LEU A 15 11.41 15.60 7.54
C LEU A 15 12.67 15.87 8.37
N SER A 16 12.50 16.08 9.68
CA SER A 16 13.65 16.24 10.59
C SER A 16 14.09 14.89 11.15
N ILE A 17 15.39 14.59 11.03
CA ILE A 17 15.95 13.41 11.69
C ILE A 17 16.20 13.74 13.15
N GLU A 18 15.52 13.02 14.04
CA GLU A 18 15.51 13.30 15.48
C GLU A 18 15.72 12.02 16.30
N ASP A 19 16.34 12.18 17.47
CA ASP A 19 16.34 11.14 18.50
C ASP A 19 15.01 11.18 19.24
N VAL A 20 14.28 10.08 19.25
CA VAL A 20 13.02 9.91 19.97
C VAL A 20 13.09 8.77 20.98
N GLU A 21 12.21 8.75 21.94
CA GLU A 21 12.13 7.73 22.97
C GLU A 21 10.90 6.85 22.74
N LEU A 22 11.14 5.53 22.53
CA LEU A 22 10.10 4.52 22.52
C LEU A 22 9.86 4.00 23.94
N ALA A 23 8.60 3.91 24.33
CA ALA A 23 8.19 3.28 25.58
C ALA A 23 8.44 1.77 25.56
N GLU A 24 8.37 1.13 26.74
CA GLU A 24 8.31 -0.33 26.82
C GLU A 24 6.99 -0.85 26.25
N PRO A 25 6.98 -2.07 25.65
CA PRO A 25 5.77 -2.68 25.14
C PRO A 25 4.69 -2.85 26.20
N GLY A 26 3.51 -2.30 25.95
CA GLY A 26 2.31 -2.63 26.72
C GLY A 26 1.87 -4.09 26.50
N PRO A 27 0.83 -4.57 27.22
CA PRO A 27 0.45 -5.99 27.22
C PRO A 27 0.23 -6.61 25.83
N GLU A 28 -0.36 -5.87 24.88
CA GLU A 28 -0.67 -6.31 23.51
C GLU A 28 0.26 -5.69 22.46
N GLU A 29 1.42 -5.14 22.86
CA GLU A 29 2.33 -4.45 21.97
C GLU A 29 3.59 -5.27 21.66
N VAL A 30 4.19 -4.91 20.52
CA VAL A 30 5.40 -5.53 20.00
C VAL A 30 6.40 -4.43 19.66
N LEU A 31 7.60 -4.52 20.19
CA LEU A 31 8.74 -3.68 19.80
C LEU A 31 9.47 -4.37 18.65
N VAL A 32 9.61 -3.69 17.52
CA VAL A 32 10.21 -4.22 16.29
C VAL A 32 11.37 -3.35 15.87
N LYS A 33 12.58 -3.92 15.70
CA LYS A 33 13.68 -3.26 14.97
C LYS A 33 13.25 -3.13 13.51
N THR A 34 13.19 -1.92 12.97
CA THR A 34 12.97 -1.70 11.55
C THR A 34 14.23 -2.11 10.80
N VAL A 35 14.08 -2.96 9.79
CA VAL A 35 15.19 -3.33 8.89
C VAL A 35 15.01 -2.68 7.53
N ALA A 36 13.77 -2.58 7.09
CA ALA A 36 13.42 -1.95 5.81
C ALA A 36 12.05 -1.29 5.87
N CYS A 37 11.88 -0.18 5.14
CA CYS A 37 10.59 0.47 4.96
C CYS A 37 10.45 1.01 3.53
N GLY A 38 9.41 0.59 2.82
CA GLY A 38 9.07 1.15 1.51
C GLY A 38 8.62 2.61 1.61
N VAL A 39 8.96 3.41 0.60
CA VAL A 39 8.52 4.82 0.48
C VAL A 39 7.30 4.88 -0.44
N CYS A 40 6.21 5.48 0.03
CA CYS A 40 4.92 5.49 -0.64
C CYS A 40 4.41 6.90 -0.90
N HIS A 41 3.58 7.08 -1.94
CA HIS A 41 2.90 8.34 -2.22
C HIS A 41 1.96 8.77 -1.08
N SER A 42 1.43 7.85 -0.28
CA SER A 42 0.59 8.22 0.88
C SER A 42 1.37 8.98 1.96
N ASP A 43 2.67 8.68 2.14
CA ASP A 43 3.55 9.46 3.03
C ASP A 43 3.77 10.87 2.48
N LEU A 44 3.98 10.98 1.17
CA LEU A 44 4.13 12.27 0.49
C LEU A 44 2.82 13.08 0.53
N HIS A 45 1.66 12.43 0.38
CA HIS A 45 0.36 13.08 0.53
C HIS A 45 0.16 13.61 1.96
N ALA A 46 0.60 12.88 2.99
CA ALA A 46 0.57 13.38 4.36
C ALA A 46 1.49 14.59 4.53
N LEU A 47 2.71 14.53 3.99
CA LEU A 47 3.70 15.63 4.01
C LEU A 47 3.16 16.91 3.34
N HIS A 48 2.33 16.77 2.30
CA HIS A 48 1.72 17.89 1.57
C HIS A 48 0.30 18.24 2.06
N GLY A 49 -0.20 17.63 3.14
CA GLY A 49 -1.51 17.94 3.73
C GLY A 49 -2.70 17.30 3.00
N GLY A 50 -2.48 16.45 2.00
CA GLY A 50 -3.55 15.71 1.30
C GLY A 50 -4.13 14.56 2.12
N ILE A 51 -3.39 14.06 3.10
CA ILE A 51 -3.87 13.13 4.13
C ILE A 51 -3.62 13.79 5.49
N LEU A 52 -4.68 13.86 6.31
CA LEU A 52 -4.57 14.45 7.65
C LEU A 52 -3.76 13.51 8.56
N ALA A 53 -2.72 14.07 9.17
CA ALA A 53 -1.94 13.43 10.22
C ALA A 53 -1.74 14.42 11.39
N PRO A 54 -1.88 13.99 12.65
CA PRO A 54 -1.53 14.81 13.78
C PRO A 54 -0.03 15.15 13.71
N ARG A 55 0.37 16.27 14.30
CA ARG A 55 1.79 16.72 14.31
C ARG A 55 2.26 17.00 15.72
N PRO A 56 3.51 16.64 16.07
CA PRO A 56 4.51 15.95 15.26
C PRO A 56 4.18 14.46 15.07
N THR A 57 4.57 13.86 13.92
CA THR A 57 4.34 12.43 13.64
C THR A 57 5.51 11.81 12.89
N ILE A 58 5.76 10.53 13.10
CA ILE A 58 6.68 9.74 12.28
C ILE A 58 5.86 9.12 11.15
N LEU A 59 6.24 9.38 9.89
CA LEU A 59 5.66 8.77 8.70
C LEU A 59 6.19 7.35 8.48
N GLY A 60 5.90 6.76 7.30
CA GLY A 60 6.29 5.39 6.95
C GLY A 60 5.26 4.35 7.36
N HIS A 61 4.84 3.52 6.40
CA HIS A 61 3.79 2.53 6.63
C HIS A 61 3.96 1.23 5.83
N GLU A 62 5.16 0.99 5.29
CA GLU A 62 5.51 -0.24 4.57
C GLU A 62 6.73 -0.94 5.22
N PRO A 63 6.69 -1.27 6.53
CA PRO A 63 7.87 -1.81 7.18
C PRO A 63 7.95 -3.33 7.17
N ALA A 64 9.21 -3.80 7.22
CA ALA A 64 9.58 -5.12 7.66
C ALA A 64 10.71 -5.01 8.69
N GLY A 65 10.74 -5.95 9.63
CA GLY A 65 11.71 -5.89 10.72
C GLY A 65 11.80 -7.17 11.55
N ILE A 66 12.50 -7.05 12.66
CA ILE A 66 12.76 -8.15 13.60
C ILE A 66 12.19 -7.79 14.96
N VAL A 67 11.40 -8.67 15.54
CA VAL A 67 10.84 -8.50 16.88
C VAL A 67 11.94 -8.46 17.92
N LEU A 68 11.99 -7.40 18.72
CA LEU A 68 12.92 -7.24 19.85
C LEU A 68 12.30 -7.69 21.18
N ALA A 69 11.06 -7.26 21.43
CA ALA A 69 10.34 -7.57 22.67
C ALA A 69 8.83 -7.62 22.41
N VAL A 70 8.10 -8.31 23.27
CA VAL A 70 6.64 -8.43 23.21
C VAL A 70 6.00 -8.26 24.57
N GLY A 71 4.80 -7.70 24.61
CA GLY A 71 3.98 -7.62 25.81
C GLY A 71 3.42 -8.98 26.26
N GLY A 72 3.02 -9.07 27.52
CA GLY A 72 2.62 -10.33 28.15
C GLY A 72 1.39 -11.03 27.55
N GLN A 73 0.57 -10.33 26.75
CA GLN A 73 -0.61 -10.90 26.08
C GLN A 73 -0.38 -11.26 24.61
N VAL A 74 0.78 -10.93 24.04
CA VAL A 74 1.12 -11.28 22.65
C VAL A 74 1.35 -12.78 22.51
N ARG A 75 0.77 -13.41 21.47
CA ARG A 75 0.85 -14.86 21.21
C ARG A 75 1.24 -15.21 19.77
N ASN A 76 1.15 -14.26 18.86
CA ASN A 76 1.34 -14.49 17.42
C ASN A 76 2.79 -14.31 16.94
N VAL A 77 3.62 -13.62 17.70
CA VAL A 77 5.04 -13.36 17.41
C VAL A 77 5.87 -13.38 18.69
N GLY A 78 7.19 -13.57 18.56
CA GLY A 78 8.15 -13.54 19.67
C GLY A 78 9.48 -12.92 19.26
N PRO A 79 10.37 -12.61 20.22
CA PRO A 79 11.69 -12.05 19.95
C PRO A 79 12.48 -12.89 18.92
N GLY A 80 13.11 -12.21 17.95
CA GLY A 80 13.85 -12.82 16.86
C GLY A 80 13.00 -13.27 15.66
N ASP A 81 11.68 -13.12 15.73
CA ASP A 81 10.81 -13.37 14.56
C ASP A 81 10.96 -12.25 13.53
N HIS A 82 11.01 -12.61 12.25
CA HIS A 82 10.87 -11.69 11.14
C HIS A 82 9.40 -11.38 10.93
N VAL A 83 9.09 -10.08 10.74
CA VAL A 83 7.71 -9.61 10.61
C VAL A 83 7.60 -8.55 9.53
N ILE A 84 6.41 -8.46 8.94
CA ILE A 84 5.93 -7.28 8.19
C ILE A 84 4.76 -6.67 8.94
N ALA A 85 4.58 -5.35 8.80
CA ALA A 85 3.44 -4.67 9.38
C ALA A 85 2.58 -4.00 8.31
N CYS A 86 1.30 -3.79 8.62
CA CYS A 86 0.32 -3.22 7.72
C CYS A 86 -0.62 -2.27 8.45
N THR A 87 -1.05 -1.24 7.73
CA THR A 87 -2.01 -0.23 8.21
C THR A 87 -3.41 -0.80 8.48
N SER A 88 -3.68 -2.04 8.10
CA SER A 88 -4.98 -2.71 8.31
C SER A 88 -5.12 -3.24 9.74
N LEU A 89 -4.82 -2.39 10.72
CA LEU A 89 -5.06 -2.68 12.14
C LEU A 89 -6.55 -2.92 12.40
N PHE A 90 -6.87 -3.93 13.22
CA PHE A 90 -8.26 -4.36 13.45
C PHE A 90 -8.50 -4.82 14.90
N CYS A 91 -9.73 -4.59 15.41
CA CYS A 91 -10.10 -4.98 16.78
C CYS A 91 -10.42 -6.48 16.94
N GLY A 92 -10.79 -7.18 15.85
CA GLY A 92 -11.16 -8.59 15.87
C GLY A 92 -12.61 -8.89 16.33
N ALA A 93 -13.33 -7.91 16.89
CA ALA A 93 -14.63 -8.11 17.53
C ALA A 93 -15.82 -7.39 16.84
N CYS A 94 -15.57 -6.28 16.10
CA CYS A 94 -16.66 -5.56 15.44
C CYS A 94 -17.28 -6.36 14.29
N ALA A 95 -18.48 -5.97 13.85
CA ALA A 95 -19.21 -6.66 12.79
C ALA A 95 -18.39 -6.87 11.50
N GLN A 96 -17.57 -5.90 11.11
CA GLN A 96 -16.70 -6.04 9.94
C GLN A 96 -15.64 -7.11 10.14
N CYS A 97 -14.98 -7.12 11.31
CA CYS A 97 -13.95 -8.11 11.62
C CYS A 97 -14.53 -9.53 11.65
N VAL A 98 -15.66 -9.72 12.34
CA VAL A 98 -16.34 -11.03 12.45
C VAL A 98 -16.83 -11.55 11.10
N GLN A 99 -17.19 -10.66 10.17
CA GLN A 99 -17.56 -11.01 8.79
C GLN A 99 -16.36 -11.26 7.87
N GLY A 100 -15.12 -11.27 8.39
CA GLY A 100 -13.92 -11.49 7.59
C GLY A 100 -13.46 -10.29 6.76
N ARG A 101 -13.84 -9.07 7.17
CA ARG A 101 -13.47 -7.80 6.53
C ARG A 101 -12.64 -6.90 7.47
N PRO A 102 -11.52 -7.38 8.03
CA PRO A 102 -10.73 -6.63 9.01
C PRO A 102 -10.20 -5.29 8.47
N HIS A 103 -9.94 -5.17 7.17
CA HIS A 103 -9.54 -3.92 6.50
C HIS A 103 -10.59 -2.79 6.62
N LEU A 104 -11.84 -3.11 6.92
CA LEU A 104 -12.93 -2.17 7.20
C LEU A 104 -13.29 -2.10 8.69
N CYS A 105 -12.36 -2.45 9.57
CA CYS A 105 -12.60 -2.42 11.02
C CYS A 105 -13.16 -1.06 11.46
N ALA A 106 -14.30 -1.10 12.14
CA ALA A 106 -14.99 0.09 12.63
C ALA A 106 -14.39 0.62 13.94
N ASP A 107 -13.61 -0.20 14.65
CA ASP A 107 -13.05 0.13 15.96
C ASP A 107 -11.54 -0.15 16.02
N ARG A 108 -10.79 0.62 15.25
CA ARG A 108 -9.31 0.58 15.31
C ARG A 108 -8.78 1.18 16.60
N GLY A 109 -9.58 2.04 17.25
CA GLY A 109 -9.23 2.68 18.53
C GLY A 109 -8.99 1.69 19.64
N ALA A 110 -9.69 0.54 19.66
CA ALA A 110 -9.49 -0.54 20.64
C ALA A 110 -8.05 -1.13 20.65
N SER A 111 -7.27 -0.86 19.60
CA SER A 111 -5.88 -1.31 19.50
C SER A 111 -4.85 -0.18 19.74
N ARG A 112 -5.30 0.95 20.27
CA ARG A 112 -4.47 2.09 20.66
C ARG A 112 -4.38 2.18 22.18
N ARG A 113 -3.34 2.84 22.68
CA ARG A 113 -3.24 3.18 24.11
C ARG A 113 -4.36 4.12 24.50
N GLY A 114 -4.85 3.99 25.75
CA GLY A 114 -5.83 4.91 26.33
C GLY A 114 -5.29 6.34 26.40
N ALA A 115 -6.19 7.30 26.57
CA ALA A 115 -5.82 8.73 26.64
C ALA A 115 -4.91 9.05 27.85
N ASP A 116 -5.04 8.26 28.93
CA ASP A 116 -4.26 8.44 30.18
C ASP A 116 -2.97 7.61 30.18
N ASP A 117 -2.74 6.78 29.18
CA ASP A 117 -1.52 5.99 29.05
C ASP A 117 -0.35 6.86 28.55
N ALA A 118 0.87 6.53 28.98
CA ALA A 118 2.07 7.15 28.43
C ALA A 118 2.12 6.91 26.91
N PRO A 119 2.51 7.91 26.09
CA PRO A 119 2.58 7.75 24.64
C PRO A 119 3.59 6.66 24.25
N ARG A 120 3.36 6.00 23.10
CA ARG A 120 4.32 5.04 22.55
C ARG A 120 5.66 5.67 22.21
N ILE A 121 5.62 6.92 21.75
CA ILE A 121 6.78 7.68 21.30
C ILE A 121 6.72 9.07 21.90
N SER A 122 7.85 9.53 22.44
CA SER A 122 7.99 10.88 22.99
C SER A 122 9.37 11.48 22.67
N ARG A 123 9.47 12.80 22.80
CA ARG A 123 10.74 13.54 22.75
C ARG A 123 10.68 14.71 23.72
N ALA A 124 11.54 14.69 24.73
CA ALA A 124 11.58 15.74 25.75
C ALA A 124 10.20 16.06 26.37
N GLY A 125 9.35 15.05 26.56
CA GLY A 125 7.99 15.20 27.10
C GLY A 125 6.91 15.51 26.05
N GLU A 126 7.27 15.80 24.81
CA GLU A 126 6.33 15.97 23.68
C GLU A 126 5.92 14.61 23.14
N THR A 127 4.61 14.39 22.95
CA THR A 127 4.11 13.18 22.28
C THR A 127 4.39 13.23 20.78
N ILE A 128 5.00 12.18 20.24
CA ILE A 128 5.19 11.98 18.79
C ILE A 128 4.19 10.94 18.31
N HIS A 129 3.39 11.28 17.30
CA HIS A 129 2.37 10.38 16.76
C HIS A 129 2.95 9.39 15.75
N GLN A 130 2.19 8.35 15.44
CA GLN A 130 2.53 7.34 14.43
C GLN A 130 1.57 7.46 13.25
N PHE A 131 2.10 7.71 12.06
CA PHE A 131 1.28 7.66 10.85
C PHE A 131 0.78 6.25 10.60
N ALA A 132 -0.51 6.13 10.31
CA ALA A 132 -1.18 4.86 10.04
C ALA A 132 -1.04 3.81 11.16
N ASP A 133 -0.88 4.26 12.42
CA ASP A 133 -0.61 3.43 13.60
C ASP A 133 0.74 2.65 13.53
N LEU A 134 1.63 3.01 12.61
CA LEU A 134 2.94 2.36 12.37
C LEU A 134 4.13 3.28 12.67
N GLY A 135 4.28 4.40 11.96
CA GLY A 135 5.40 5.33 12.17
C GLY A 135 6.75 4.69 11.86
N ALA A 136 6.91 4.14 10.66
CA ALA A 136 7.99 3.23 10.34
C ALA A 136 9.27 3.89 9.80
N PHE A 137 9.29 5.21 9.60
CA PHE A 137 10.54 5.93 9.28
C PHE A 137 11.33 6.18 10.57
N ALA A 138 11.64 5.10 11.28
CA ALA A 138 12.39 5.05 12.52
C ALA A 138 13.16 3.72 12.64
N GLU A 139 14.28 3.72 13.36
CA GLU A 139 15.11 2.51 13.59
C GLU A 139 14.39 1.40 14.34
N ALA A 140 13.32 1.75 15.09
CA ALA A 140 12.41 0.76 15.69
C ALA A 140 10.99 1.33 15.80
N MET A 141 10.03 0.42 15.92
CA MET A 141 8.60 0.71 16.01
C MET A 141 8.00 0.01 17.23
N LEU A 142 7.07 0.68 17.91
CA LEU A 142 6.23 0.07 18.94
C LEU A 142 4.80 -0.04 18.42
N LEU A 143 4.35 -1.26 18.16
CA LEU A 143 3.12 -1.56 17.42
C LEU A 143 2.18 -2.45 18.24
N HIS A 144 0.88 -2.40 17.95
CA HIS A 144 -0.04 -3.43 18.43
C HIS A 144 0.22 -4.75 17.68
N HIS A 145 0.18 -5.89 18.38
CA HIS A 145 0.50 -7.21 17.81
C HIS A 145 -0.35 -7.62 16.60
N ARG A 146 -1.56 -7.05 16.44
CA ARG A 146 -2.44 -7.28 15.27
C ARG A 146 -2.03 -6.52 14.01
N ALA A 147 -1.12 -5.56 14.13
CA ALA A 147 -0.56 -4.87 12.99
C ALA A 147 0.57 -5.66 12.31
N VAL A 148 1.08 -6.72 12.94
CA VAL A 148 2.23 -7.49 12.45
C VAL A 148 1.85 -8.92 12.11
N VAL A 149 2.53 -9.47 11.11
CA VAL A 149 2.46 -10.87 10.74
C VAL A 149 3.88 -11.45 10.66
N LYS A 150 4.06 -12.62 11.25
CA LYS A 150 5.31 -13.38 11.16
C LYS A 150 5.51 -13.90 9.75
N ILE A 151 6.74 -13.80 9.26
CA ILE A 151 7.17 -14.34 7.98
C ILE A 151 8.38 -15.25 8.16
N ASP A 152 8.67 -16.05 7.18
CA ASP A 152 9.84 -16.92 7.18
C ASP A 152 11.13 -16.11 7.06
N LYS A 153 12.17 -16.56 7.76
CA LYS A 153 13.46 -15.85 7.87
C LYS A 153 14.28 -15.82 6.58
N ASP A 154 13.98 -16.67 5.62
CA ASP A 154 14.62 -16.73 4.30
C ASP A 154 14.07 -15.67 3.33
N ILE A 155 12.96 -15.01 3.65
CA ILE A 155 12.43 -13.90 2.87
C ILE A 155 13.24 -12.62 3.16
N PRO A 156 13.86 -11.98 2.14
CA PRO A 156 14.57 -10.72 2.34
C PRO A 156 13.62 -9.63 2.83
N LEU A 157 13.96 -8.96 3.94
CA LEU A 157 13.07 -8.02 4.61
C LEU A 157 12.79 -6.76 3.78
N ASP A 158 13.72 -6.34 2.94
CA ASP A 158 13.54 -5.21 2.04
C ASP A 158 12.51 -5.49 0.91
N ARG A 159 12.35 -6.76 0.50
CA ARG A 159 11.30 -7.21 -0.42
C ARG A 159 9.98 -7.39 0.35
N ALA A 160 10.06 -8.01 1.52
CA ALA A 160 8.90 -8.25 2.37
C ALA A 160 8.18 -6.95 2.76
N ALA A 161 8.90 -5.86 2.98
CA ALA A 161 8.37 -4.55 3.31
C ALA A 161 7.29 -4.07 2.33
N LEU A 162 7.48 -4.31 1.02
CA LEU A 162 6.52 -3.91 -0.02
C LEU A 162 5.15 -4.61 0.13
N VAL A 163 5.13 -5.77 0.81
CA VAL A 163 3.88 -6.53 1.01
C VAL A 163 2.97 -5.82 2.02
N GLY A 164 3.50 -4.96 2.90
CA GLY A 164 2.72 -4.23 3.89
C GLY A 164 1.69 -3.22 3.33
N CYS A 165 1.93 -2.69 2.12
CA CYS A 165 1.05 -1.69 1.51
C CYS A 165 0.85 -1.90 -0.01
N ALA A 166 1.85 -1.54 -0.84
CA ALA A 166 1.65 -1.49 -2.29
C ALA A 166 1.25 -2.84 -2.90
N VAL A 167 1.92 -3.92 -2.49
CA VAL A 167 1.62 -5.28 -2.97
C VAL A 167 0.29 -5.76 -2.40
N MET A 168 0.05 -5.58 -1.10
CA MET A 168 -1.23 -5.92 -0.47
C MET A 168 -2.39 -5.25 -1.18
N THR A 169 -2.25 -3.95 -1.46
CA THR A 169 -3.27 -3.15 -2.14
C THR A 169 -3.50 -3.61 -3.57
N GLY A 170 -2.44 -3.71 -4.37
CA GLY A 170 -2.58 -3.98 -5.80
C GLY A 170 -2.93 -5.43 -6.13
N VAL A 171 -2.20 -6.40 -5.56
CA VAL A 171 -2.53 -7.82 -5.73
C VAL A 171 -3.91 -8.13 -5.16
N GLY A 172 -4.22 -7.57 -3.97
CA GLY A 172 -5.53 -7.72 -3.35
C GLY A 172 -6.66 -7.07 -4.15
N ALA A 173 -6.43 -5.93 -4.81
CA ALA A 173 -7.40 -5.31 -5.69
C ALA A 173 -7.85 -6.28 -6.79
N ALA A 174 -6.90 -6.99 -7.41
CA ALA A 174 -7.20 -7.97 -8.44
C ALA A 174 -7.83 -9.25 -7.87
N LEU A 175 -7.25 -9.84 -6.80
CA LEU A 175 -7.64 -11.16 -6.31
C LEU A 175 -8.83 -11.14 -5.35
N ASN A 176 -8.90 -10.14 -4.45
CA ASN A 176 -9.90 -10.09 -3.38
C ASN A 176 -11.03 -9.12 -3.70
N THR A 177 -10.72 -7.89 -4.20
CA THR A 177 -11.74 -6.87 -4.46
C THR A 177 -12.50 -7.16 -5.76
N ALA A 178 -11.80 -7.17 -6.90
CA ALA A 178 -12.41 -7.38 -8.21
C ALA A 178 -12.69 -8.85 -8.52
N GLN A 179 -11.95 -9.76 -7.87
CA GLN A 179 -12.01 -11.20 -8.13
C GLN A 179 -11.87 -11.51 -9.62
N VAL A 180 -10.78 -11.00 -10.20
CA VAL A 180 -10.50 -11.12 -11.64
C VAL A 180 -10.62 -12.58 -12.10
N VAL A 181 -11.48 -12.81 -13.09
CA VAL A 181 -11.75 -14.15 -13.62
C VAL A 181 -10.68 -14.52 -14.66
N PRO A 182 -10.17 -15.77 -14.66
CA PRO A 182 -9.26 -16.25 -15.70
C PRO A 182 -9.82 -16.02 -17.12
N GLY A 183 -8.94 -15.61 -18.04
CA GLY A 183 -9.32 -15.32 -19.44
C GLY A 183 -9.89 -13.91 -19.67
N SER A 184 -10.07 -13.08 -18.64
CA SER A 184 -10.60 -11.72 -18.78
C SER A 184 -9.56 -10.72 -19.31
N SER A 185 -10.04 -9.56 -19.74
CA SER A 185 -9.26 -8.38 -20.09
C SER A 185 -9.23 -7.40 -18.92
N VAL A 186 -8.03 -6.92 -18.59
CA VAL A 186 -7.77 -6.01 -17.46
C VAL A 186 -7.06 -4.76 -17.95
N VAL A 187 -7.50 -3.60 -17.48
CA VAL A 187 -6.84 -2.30 -17.71
C VAL A 187 -6.37 -1.74 -16.38
N VAL A 188 -5.14 -1.21 -16.33
CA VAL A 188 -4.59 -0.57 -15.13
C VAL A 188 -4.13 0.83 -15.49
N PHE A 189 -4.81 1.84 -14.95
CA PHE A 189 -4.42 3.23 -15.05
C PHE A 189 -3.41 3.56 -13.94
N GLY A 190 -2.19 3.91 -14.35
CA GLY A 190 -1.04 4.13 -13.49
C GLY A 190 -0.16 2.87 -13.36
N ALA A 191 1.11 3.00 -13.73
CA ALA A 191 2.14 1.95 -13.63
C ALA A 191 3.18 2.25 -12.52
N GLY A 192 2.74 2.85 -11.41
CA GLY A 192 3.50 2.99 -10.17
C GLY A 192 3.46 1.71 -9.33
N GLY A 193 3.98 1.74 -8.10
CA GLY A 193 4.10 0.55 -7.24
C GLY A 193 2.78 -0.21 -7.04
N VAL A 194 1.65 0.49 -6.82
CA VAL A 194 0.32 -0.14 -6.69
C VAL A 194 -0.14 -0.70 -8.03
N GLY A 195 -0.02 0.08 -9.13
CA GLY A 195 -0.45 -0.38 -10.46
C GLY A 195 0.34 -1.60 -10.96
N ILE A 196 1.65 -1.62 -10.75
CA ILE A 196 2.50 -2.81 -11.01
C ILE A 196 2.02 -4.02 -10.19
N SER A 197 1.63 -3.80 -8.94
CA SER A 197 1.08 -4.87 -8.10
C SER A 197 -0.29 -5.37 -8.60
N VAL A 198 -1.15 -4.47 -9.13
CA VAL A 198 -2.41 -4.86 -9.81
C VAL A 198 -2.13 -5.70 -11.05
N ILE A 199 -1.16 -5.28 -11.88
CA ILE A 199 -0.74 -6.02 -13.10
C ILE A 199 -0.30 -7.44 -12.72
N GLN A 200 0.56 -7.57 -11.72
CA GLN A 200 0.99 -8.89 -11.23
C GLN A 200 -0.18 -9.70 -10.65
N GLY A 201 -1.07 -9.07 -9.89
CA GLY A 201 -2.29 -9.70 -9.37
C GLY A 201 -3.21 -10.21 -10.47
N ALA A 202 -3.43 -9.43 -11.53
CA ALA A 202 -4.20 -9.81 -12.70
C ALA A 202 -3.57 -10.99 -13.46
N ARG A 203 -2.23 -11.00 -13.60
CA ARG A 203 -1.47 -12.12 -14.15
C ARG A 203 -1.64 -13.39 -13.31
N ILE A 204 -1.54 -13.27 -11.98
CA ILE A 204 -1.73 -14.39 -11.05
C ILE A 204 -3.16 -14.95 -11.15
N ALA A 205 -4.17 -14.06 -11.34
CA ALA A 205 -5.57 -14.44 -11.55
C ALA A 205 -5.83 -15.13 -12.91
N GLY A 206 -4.88 -15.07 -13.85
CA GLY A 206 -5.03 -15.68 -15.17
C GLY A 206 -5.73 -14.81 -16.20
N ALA A 207 -5.64 -13.47 -16.08
CA ALA A 207 -6.12 -12.55 -17.12
C ALA A 207 -5.42 -12.84 -18.45
N ARG A 208 -6.19 -12.87 -19.58
CA ARG A 208 -5.63 -13.12 -20.92
C ARG A 208 -4.98 -11.88 -21.53
N GLN A 209 -5.46 -10.71 -21.16
CA GLN A 209 -4.97 -9.44 -21.64
C GLN A 209 -4.85 -8.44 -20.46
N ILE A 210 -3.70 -7.81 -20.33
CA ILE A 210 -3.42 -6.84 -19.27
C ILE A 210 -2.85 -5.58 -19.93
N ILE A 211 -3.61 -4.51 -19.96
CA ILE A 211 -3.26 -3.24 -20.59
C ILE A 211 -2.83 -2.26 -19.52
N ALA A 212 -1.57 -1.84 -19.51
CA ALA A 212 -1.09 -0.78 -18.62
C ALA A 212 -1.21 0.59 -19.34
N VAL A 213 -1.69 1.58 -18.61
CA VAL A 213 -1.84 2.97 -19.08
C VAL A 213 -1.03 3.89 -18.17
N ASP A 214 -0.10 4.67 -18.72
CA ASP A 214 0.67 5.69 -17.99
C ASP A 214 1.07 6.81 -18.96
N LEU A 215 1.58 7.91 -18.44
CA LEU A 215 2.12 9.03 -19.22
C LEU A 215 3.61 8.82 -19.58
N LEU A 216 4.34 8.03 -18.81
CA LEU A 216 5.79 7.85 -18.93
C LEU A 216 6.13 6.51 -19.59
N ASP A 217 6.81 6.56 -20.73
CA ASP A 217 7.21 5.37 -21.49
C ASP A 217 8.11 4.42 -20.68
N GLU A 218 8.94 4.94 -19.79
CA GLU A 218 9.78 4.13 -18.90
C GLU A 218 8.94 3.28 -17.94
N LYS A 219 7.86 3.84 -17.38
CA LYS A 219 6.90 3.10 -16.54
C LYS A 219 6.14 2.05 -17.36
N LEU A 220 5.78 2.36 -18.60
CA LEU A 220 5.14 1.42 -19.51
C LEU A 220 6.07 0.26 -19.88
N ALA A 221 7.35 0.55 -20.12
CA ALA A 221 8.38 -0.48 -20.35
C ALA A 221 8.56 -1.37 -19.11
N SER A 222 8.54 -0.78 -17.91
CA SER A 222 8.54 -1.50 -16.64
C SER A 222 7.30 -2.40 -16.50
N ALA A 223 6.10 -1.88 -16.77
CA ALA A 223 4.84 -2.63 -16.68
C ALA A 223 4.85 -3.93 -17.50
N ARG A 224 5.48 -3.92 -18.69
CA ARG A 224 5.66 -5.14 -19.52
C ARG A 224 6.47 -6.21 -18.80
N LYS A 225 7.52 -5.84 -18.07
CA LYS A 225 8.35 -6.80 -17.30
C LYS A 225 7.54 -7.49 -16.22
N PHE A 226 6.54 -6.82 -15.65
CA PHE A 226 5.68 -7.36 -14.60
C PHE A 226 4.44 -8.10 -15.12
N GLY A 227 4.24 -8.15 -16.45
CA GLY A 227 3.20 -8.97 -17.06
C GLY A 227 2.10 -8.22 -17.81
N ALA A 228 2.25 -6.91 -18.05
CA ALA A 228 1.37 -6.21 -18.99
C ALA A 228 1.60 -6.77 -20.40
N THR A 229 0.53 -7.25 -21.05
CA THR A 229 0.56 -7.75 -22.44
C THR A 229 0.64 -6.59 -23.43
N ASP A 230 0.01 -5.48 -23.07
CA ASP A 230 -0.11 -4.28 -23.88
C ASP A 230 0.14 -3.03 -23.03
N VAL A 231 0.53 -1.94 -23.67
CA VAL A 231 0.72 -0.65 -23.00
C VAL A 231 0.15 0.47 -23.85
N ILE A 232 -0.35 1.53 -23.20
CA ILE A 232 -0.87 2.75 -23.83
C ILE A 232 -0.22 3.93 -23.14
N ASN A 233 0.47 4.79 -23.94
CA ASN A 233 0.85 6.10 -23.47
C ASN A 233 -0.36 7.04 -23.57
N ALA A 234 -0.86 7.51 -22.41
CA ALA A 234 -2.07 8.33 -22.34
C ALA A 234 -1.92 9.71 -23.01
N ALA A 235 -0.69 10.17 -23.25
CA ALA A 235 -0.44 11.41 -23.99
C ALA A 235 -0.66 11.26 -25.50
N ALA A 236 -0.72 10.03 -26.03
CA ALA A 236 -0.77 9.76 -27.47
C ALA A 236 -2.19 9.88 -28.09
N GLY A 237 -3.24 10.15 -27.28
CA GLY A 237 -4.59 10.33 -27.80
C GLY A 237 -5.71 9.81 -26.88
N ASP A 238 -6.86 9.46 -27.48
CA ASP A 238 -8.03 8.98 -26.73
C ASP A 238 -7.81 7.56 -26.19
N THR A 239 -7.43 7.51 -24.93
CA THR A 239 -7.15 6.26 -24.18
C THR A 239 -8.38 5.35 -24.16
N VAL A 240 -9.58 5.88 -23.88
CA VAL A 240 -10.82 5.09 -23.78
C VAL A 240 -11.14 4.42 -25.12
N LYS A 241 -11.07 5.18 -26.23
CA LYS A 241 -11.30 4.66 -27.58
C LYS A 241 -10.27 3.60 -27.96
N THR A 242 -9.00 3.82 -27.60
CA THR A 242 -7.91 2.87 -27.86
C THR A 242 -8.14 1.56 -27.12
N ILE A 243 -8.45 1.60 -25.80
CA ILE A 243 -8.75 0.42 -24.99
C ILE A 243 -9.93 -0.35 -25.61
N ARG A 244 -11.03 0.33 -25.92
CA ARG A 244 -12.21 -0.32 -26.50
C ARG A 244 -11.92 -1.00 -27.84
N LYS A 245 -11.03 -0.43 -28.66
CA LYS A 245 -10.56 -1.06 -29.90
C LYS A 245 -9.73 -2.30 -29.63
N MET A 246 -8.78 -2.24 -28.69
CA MET A 246 -7.88 -3.34 -28.35
C MET A 246 -8.60 -4.53 -27.70
N THR A 247 -9.68 -4.26 -26.96
CA THR A 247 -10.46 -5.27 -26.24
C THR A 247 -11.70 -5.76 -27.00
N GLY A 248 -11.93 -5.27 -28.21
CA GLY A 248 -13.09 -5.66 -29.02
C GLY A 248 -14.43 -5.15 -28.49
N GLY A 249 -14.45 -3.98 -27.82
CA GLY A 249 -15.69 -3.37 -27.34
C GLY A 249 -15.64 -2.82 -25.92
N GLY A 250 -14.66 -3.21 -25.13
CA GLY A 250 -14.41 -2.76 -23.75
C GLY A 250 -13.72 -3.82 -22.90
N ALA A 251 -13.18 -3.41 -21.77
CA ALA A 251 -12.49 -4.29 -20.83
C ALA A 251 -13.46 -4.90 -19.80
N ASP A 252 -13.13 -6.10 -19.30
CA ASP A 252 -13.88 -6.75 -18.21
C ASP A 252 -13.61 -6.05 -16.86
N TYR A 253 -12.36 -5.64 -16.63
CA TYR A 253 -11.94 -4.94 -15.41
C TYR A 253 -11.08 -3.74 -15.76
N ALA A 254 -11.23 -2.65 -15.01
CA ALA A 254 -10.39 -1.48 -15.10
C ALA A 254 -10.05 -0.97 -13.70
N PHE A 255 -8.76 -0.79 -13.40
CA PHE A 255 -8.27 -0.33 -12.10
C PHE A 255 -7.72 1.09 -12.21
N GLU A 256 -8.19 1.99 -11.36
CA GLU A 256 -7.60 3.31 -11.16
C GLU A 256 -6.60 3.24 -10.00
N ALA A 257 -5.30 3.40 -10.28
CA ALA A 257 -4.21 3.23 -9.32
C ALA A 257 -3.31 4.48 -9.19
N VAL A 258 -3.83 5.66 -9.54
CA VAL A 258 -3.14 6.96 -9.46
C VAL A 258 -3.73 7.85 -8.36
N GLY A 259 -5.05 7.83 -8.19
CA GLY A 259 -5.79 8.71 -7.30
C GLY A 259 -6.32 9.97 -8.00
N VAL A 260 -6.80 9.84 -9.25
CA VAL A 260 -7.33 10.95 -10.05
C VAL A 260 -8.77 10.64 -10.47
N SER A 261 -9.71 11.51 -10.06
CA SER A 261 -11.16 11.35 -10.34
C SER A 261 -11.45 11.12 -11.83
N LYS A 262 -10.77 11.86 -12.70
CA LYS A 262 -10.91 11.75 -14.16
C LYS A 262 -10.44 10.40 -14.72
N LEU A 263 -9.44 9.78 -14.11
CA LEU A 263 -8.99 8.45 -14.53
C LEU A 263 -9.98 7.36 -14.10
N LEU A 264 -10.68 7.52 -12.97
CA LEU A 264 -11.76 6.60 -12.61
C LEU A 264 -12.94 6.70 -13.59
N GLU A 265 -13.26 7.91 -14.09
CA GLU A 265 -14.24 8.07 -15.15
C GLU A 265 -13.80 7.33 -16.44
N GLN A 266 -12.54 7.48 -16.86
CA GLN A 266 -12.00 6.75 -18.02
C GLN A 266 -12.03 5.24 -17.79
N ALA A 267 -11.68 4.77 -16.60
CA ALA A 267 -11.76 3.37 -16.21
C ALA A 267 -13.18 2.82 -16.35
N PHE A 268 -14.20 3.61 -15.98
CA PHE A 268 -15.60 3.22 -16.17
C PHE A 268 -16.05 3.23 -17.63
N TYR A 269 -15.65 4.25 -18.40
CA TYR A 269 -16.08 4.38 -19.79
C TYR A 269 -15.41 3.38 -20.74
N CYS A 270 -14.22 2.87 -20.41
CA CYS A 270 -13.55 1.86 -21.21
C CYS A 270 -14.08 0.43 -21.02
N LEU A 271 -14.99 0.19 -20.06
CA LEU A 271 -15.55 -1.13 -19.78
C LEU A 271 -16.47 -1.66 -20.87
N ALA A 272 -16.49 -2.98 -21.02
CA ALA A 272 -17.53 -3.75 -21.68
C ALA A 272 -18.85 -3.72 -20.87
N PRO A 273 -19.99 -4.16 -21.42
CA PRO A 273 -21.16 -4.50 -20.62
C PRO A 273 -20.78 -5.45 -19.49
N ARG A 274 -21.33 -5.25 -18.27
CA ARG A 274 -21.03 -5.98 -17.02
C ARG A 274 -19.61 -5.82 -16.48
N GLY A 275 -18.76 -5.02 -17.12
CA GLY A 275 -17.40 -4.74 -16.65
C GLY A 275 -17.40 -3.98 -15.31
N THR A 276 -16.27 -4.06 -14.60
CA THR A 276 -16.10 -3.46 -13.27
C THR A 276 -14.91 -2.50 -13.25
N ALA A 277 -15.15 -1.24 -12.86
CA ALA A 277 -14.11 -0.27 -12.53
C ALA A 277 -13.84 -0.28 -11.02
N VAL A 278 -12.56 -0.32 -10.65
CA VAL A 278 -12.11 -0.38 -9.26
C VAL A 278 -11.26 0.84 -8.94
N LEU A 279 -11.70 1.62 -7.96
CA LEU A 279 -10.91 2.72 -7.39
C LEU A 279 -9.93 2.16 -6.37
N VAL A 280 -8.64 2.24 -6.67
CA VAL A 280 -7.55 1.79 -5.81
C VAL A 280 -6.68 2.96 -5.32
N GLY A 281 -6.46 3.94 -6.19
CA GLY A 281 -5.71 5.16 -5.86
C GLY A 281 -6.47 6.05 -4.86
N ALA A 282 -5.72 6.77 -4.04
CA ALA A 282 -6.30 7.70 -3.06
C ALA A 282 -6.66 9.03 -3.73
N ILE A 283 -7.92 9.19 -4.09
CA ILE A 283 -8.46 10.48 -4.60
C ILE A 283 -8.54 11.47 -3.42
N PRO A 284 -8.11 12.74 -3.60
CA PRO A 284 -8.21 13.76 -2.58
C PRO A 284 -9.63 13.99 -2.07
N HIS A 285 -9.76 14.32 -0.79
CA HIS A 285 -11.06 14.61 -0.17
C HIS A 285 -11.75 15.79 -0.87
N GLY A 286 -13.05 15.63 -1.18
CA GLY A 286 -13.86 16.66 -1.86
C GLY A 286 -13.89 16.55 -3.38
N GLU A 287 -13.03 15.74 -3.98
CA GLU A 287 -13.08 15.43 -5.41
C GLU A 287 -14.35 14.64 -5.77
N VAL A 288 -14.90 14.92 -6.94
CA VAL A 288 -16.14 14.31 -7.44
C VAL A 288 -15.88 13.52 -8.70
N VAL A 289 -16.52 12.37 -8.83
CA VAL A 289 -16.53 11.54 -10.05
C VAL A 289 -17.89 11.65 -10.71
N THR A 290 -17.92 11.98 -12.00
CA THR A 290 -19.16 12.17 -12.77
C THR A 290 -19.33 11.05 -13.80
N LEU A 291 -20.38 10.26 -13.64
CA LEU A 291 -20.70 9.14 -14.53
C LEU A 291 -22.06 9.31 -15.17
N ASN A 292 -22.16 9.04 -16.48
CA ASN A 292 -23.45 9.05 -17.18
C ASN A 292 -24.27 7.80 -16.76
N ALA A 293 -25.43 8.04 -16.15
CA ALA A 293 -26.30 7.00 -15.61
C ALA A 293 -26.74 5.95 -16.66
N ALA A 294 -26.85 6.34 -17.94
CA ALA A 294 -27.24 5.40 -19.01
C ALA A 294 -26.28 4.21 -19.16
N HIS A 295 -25.00 4.37 -18.78
CA HIS A 295 -24.04 3.28 -18.84
C HIS A 295 -24.31 2.17 -17.80
N PHE A 296 -25.03 2.47 -16.71
CA PHE A 296 -25.39 1.46 -15.71
C PHE A 296 -26.46 0.49 -16.23
N PHE A 297 -27.23 0.84 -17.25
CA PHE A 297 -28.15 -0.10 -17.94
C PHE A 297 -27.40 -1.24 -18.65
N LEU A 298 -26.09 -1.06 -18.90
CA LEU A 298 -25.20 -2.13 -19.39
C LEU A 298 -24.64 -2.99 -18.25
N GLU A 299 -25.20 -2.93 -17.05
CA GLU A 299 -24.75 -3.62 -15.82
C GLU A 299 -23.29 -3.32 -15.45
N LYS A 300 -22.73 -2.19 -15.91
CA LYS A 300 -21.40 -1.76 -15.48
C LYS A 300 -21.36 -1.41 -14.00
N ARG A 301 -20.22 -1.66 -13.36
CA ARG A 301 -20.04 -1.47 -11.91
C ARG A 301 -18.89 -0.53 -11.64
N VAL A 302 -19.00 0.22 -10.54
CA VAL A 302 -17.90 0.95 -9.91
C VAL A 302 -17.81 0.51 -8.46
N MET A 303 -16.63 0.22 -7.98
CA MET A 303 -16.40 -0.16 -6.59
C MET A 303 -15.11 0.43 -6.03
N GLY A 304 -15.09 0.66 -4.72
CA GLY A 304 -13.88 1.06 -3.98
C GLY A 304 -13.06 -0.15 -3.55
N CYS A 305 -11.77 0.09 -3.32
CA CYS A 305 -10.83 -0.89 -2.82
C CYS A 305 -10.03 -0.30 -1.65
N MET A 306 -10.29 -0.75 -0.44
CA MET A 306 -9.51 -0.37 0.73
C MET A 306 -8.41 -1.40 0.97
N MET A 307 -7.15 -1.01 0.74
CA MET A 307 -5.98 -1.87 0.99
C MET A 307 -6.10 -3.28 0.37
N GLY A 308 -6.64 -3.38 -0.85
CA GLY A 308 -6.81 -4.67 -1.54
C GLY A 308 -7.86 -5.58 -0.90
N SER A 309 -8.82 -5.05 -0.14
CA SER A 309 -9.80 -5.84 0.63
C SER A 309 -9.14 -6.97 1.44
N ASN A 310 -8.01 -6.67 2.06
CA ASN A 310 -7.11 -7.66 2.64
C ASN A 310 -7.63 -8.25 3.96
N ARG A 311 -7.17 -9.48 4.19
CA ARG A 311 -7.10 -10.16 5.48
C ARG A 311 -5.62 -10.36 5.78
N PHE A 312 -4.96 -9.33 6.29
CA PHE A 312 -3.50 -9.20 6.33
C PHE A 312 -2.77 -10.46 6.81
N THR A 313 -3.25 -11.06 7.90
CA THR A 313 -2.65 -12.27 8.49
C THR A 313 -2.73 -13.51 7.59
N ILE A 314 -3.63 -13.52 6.60
CA ILE A 314 -3.83 -14.60 5.64
C ILE A 314 -3.15 -14.26 4.31
N ASP A 315 -3.38 -13.02 3.82
CA ASP A 315 -2.97 -12.65 2.47
C ASP A 315 -1.47 -12.35 2.38
N ALA A 316 -0.83 -11.83 3.45
CA ALA A 316 0.60 -11.56 3.42
C ALA A 316 1.46 -12.84 3.25
N PRO A 317 1.28 -13.91 4.03
CA PRO A 317 1.97 -15.17 3.78
C PRO A 317 1.67 -15.76 2.40
N ARG A 318 0.43 -15.65 1.93
CA ARG A 318 0.03 -16.10 0.59
C ARG A 318 0.77 -15.36 -0.52
N TYR A 319 0.97 -14.05 -0.40
CA TYR A 319 1.68 -13.26 -1.40
C TYR A 319 3.19 -13.53 -1.37
N LEU A 320 3.76 -13.78 -0.20
CA LEU A 320 5.14 -14.24 -0.08
C LEU A 320 5.35 -15.63 -0.68
N GLU A 321 4.35 -16.50 -0.60
CA GLU A 321 4.39 -17.78 -1.29
C GLU A 321 4.34 -17.59 -2.83
N PHE A 322 3.56 -16.65 -3.35
CA PHE A 322 3.62 -16.30 -4.79
C PHE A 322 5.00 -15.76 -5.20
N TYR A 323 5.68 -15.02 -4.32
CA TYR A 323 7.05 -14.57 -4.54
C TYR A 323 8.02 -15.77 -4.62
N ARG A 324 7.98 -16.71 -3.69
CA ARG A 324 8.79 -17.93 -3.72
C ARG A 324 8.58 -18.77 -5.00
N GLN A 325 7.35 -18.82 -5.47
CA GLN A 325 6.99 -19.51 -6.71
C GLN A 325 7.39 -18.75 -7.98
N GLY A 326 7.98 -17.57 -7.88
CA GLY A 326 8.29 -16.70 -9.03
C GLY A 326 7.05 -16.13 -9.74
N ARG A 327 5.88 -16.24 -9.13
CA ARG A 327 4.62 -15.68 -9.66
C ARG A 327 4.43 -14.20 -9.33
N LEU A 328 5.05 -13.74 -8.27
CA LEU A 328 5.11 -12.34 -7.84
C LEU A 328 6.58 -11.93 -7.82
N ASP A 329 6.95 -10.89 -8.55
CA ASP A 329 8.31 -10.40 -8.63
C ASP A 329 8.47 -9.17 -7.72
N LEU A 330 8.99 -9.38 -6.52
CA LEU A 330 9.31 -8.31 -5.57
C LEU A 330 10.73 -7.75 -5.82
N ASP A 331 11.64 -8.57 -6.37
CA ASP A 331 13.01 -8.16 -6.61
C ASP A 331 13.10 -7.02 -7.62
N ALA A 332 12.43 -7.16 -8.76
CA ALA A 332 12.40 -6.13 -9.78
C ALA A 332 11.63 -4.87 -9.36
N MET A 333 10.76 -4.94 -8.34
CA MET A 333 10.06 -3.77 -7.81
C MET A 333 10.99 -2.85 -7.01
N VAL A 334 11.97 -3.38 -6.28
CA VAL A 334 12.92 -2.58 -5.50
C VAL A 334 14.00 -2.06 -6.43
N THR A 335 13.91 -0.80 -6.83
CA THR A 335 14.83 -0.17 -7.78
C THR A 335 15.88 0.70 -7.11
N ARG A 336 15.69 1.04 -5.82
CA ARG A 336 16.64 1.87 -5.06
C ARG A 336 16.58 1.53 -3.57
N HIS A 337 17.75 1.50 -2.92
CA HIS A 337 17.89 1.50 -1.47
C HIS A 337 18.49 2.82 -1.01
N GLN A 338 18.04 3.33 0.14
CA GLN A 338 18.59 4.54 0.75
C GLN A 338 18.55 4.45 2.28
N PRO A 339 19.50 5.07 3.01
CA PRO A 339 19.40 5.23 4.45
C PRO A 339 18.31 6.24 4.81
N LEU A 340 17.86 6.21 6.07
CA LEU A 340 16.80 7.08 6.59
C LEU A 340 17.08 8.57 6.35
N GLU A 341 18.32 9.00 6.52
CA GLU A 341 18.77 10.39 6.38
C GLU A 341 18.55 10.95 4.96
N ARG A 342 18.37 10.07 3.96
CA ARG A 342 18.15 10.47 2.57
C ARG A 342 16.68 10.34 2.14
N ILE A 343 15.73 10.35 3.07
CA ILE A 343 14.30 10.19 2.81
C ILE A 343 13.75 11.26 1.84
N ASP A 344 14.21 12.50 1.94
CA ASP A 344 13.74 13.58 1.04
C ASP A 344 14.21 13.37 -0.41
N GLU A 345 15.35 12.71 -0.62
CA GLU A 345 15.79 12.30 -1.95
C GLU A 345 14.92 11.14 -2.49
N ALA A 346 14.50 10.24 -1.62
CA ALA A 346 13.59 9.16 -2.00
C ALA A 346 12.23 9.74 -2.45
N PHE A 347 11.68 10.73 -1.76
CA PHE A 347 10.46 11.42 -2.18
C PHE A 347 10.64 12.15 -3.51
N ARG A 348 11.77 12.84 -3.71
CA ARG A 348 12.06 13.52 -5.00
C ARG A 348 12.13 12.53 -6.17
N ALA A 349 12.86 11.43 -6.02
CA ALA A 349 12.97 10.40 -7.05
C ALA A 349 11.62 9.74 -7.37
N MET A 350 10.79 9.50 -6.35
CA MET A 350 9.44 8.97 -6.52
C MET A 350 8.55 9.96 -7.29
N THR A 351 8.59 11.25 -6.96
CA THR A 351 7.81 12.30 -7.65
C THR A 351 8.25 12.47 -9.10
N ALA A 352 9.56 12.39 -9.36
CA ALA A 352 10.12 12.44 -10.72
C ALA A 352 9.83 11.19 -11.57
N GLY A 353 9.31 10.12 -10.94
CA GLY A 353 9.03 8.87 -11.64
C GLY A 353 10.26 8.01 -11.96
N GLU A 354 11.43 8.34 -11.39
CA GLU A 354 12.72 7.67 -11.62
C GLU A 354 12.79 6.25 -11.05
N VAL A 355 11.89 5.91 -10.14
CA VAL A 355 11.92 4.64 -9.39
C VAL A 355 10.56 3.95 -9.41
N THR A 356 10.54 2.62 -9.44
CA THR A 356 9.33 1.84 -9.17
C THR A 356 9.06 1.86 -7.67
N ARG A 357 10.05 1.46 -6.87
CA ARG A 357 10.02 1.53 -5.40
C ARG A 357 11.40 1.87 -4.84
N THR A 358 11.42 2.81 -3.91
CA THR A 358 12.57 3.03 -3.02
C THR A 358 12.29 2.36 -1.68
N VAL A 359 13.28 1.68 -1.13
CA VAL A 359 13.23 1.09 0.20
C VAL A 359 14.29 1.77 1.08
N LEU A 360 13.87 2.30 2.22
CA LEU A 360 14.78 2.74 3.26
C LEU A 360 15.33 1.51 3.99
N THR A 361 16.62 1.52 4.26
CA THR A 361 17.32 0.48 5.04
C THR A 361 17.84 1.09 6.34
N PHE A 362 17.81 0.29 7.40
CA PHE A 362 18.22 0.64 8.74
C PHE A 362 19.30 -0.35 9.21
N ASP A 363 20.41 0.15 9.71
CA ASP A 363 21.56 -0.65 10.20
C ASP A 363 21.29 -1.38 11.52
#